data_da4d9ce7099d1b45d873fbc40dcb840f
#
_entry.id   da4d9ce7099d1b45d873fbc40dcb840f
#
_cell.length_a   1.000
_cell.length_b   1.000
_cell.length_c   1.000
_cell.angle_alpha   90.00
_cell.angle_beta   90.00
_cell.angle_gamma   90.00
#
_symmetry.space_group_name_H-M   'P 1'
#
loop_
_entity.id
_entity.type
_entity.pdbx_description
1 polymer ?
#
loop_
_entity_poly.entity_id
_entity_poly.type
_entity_poly.pdbx_seq_one_letter_code
_entity_poly.pdbx_strand_id
1 'polypeptide(L)'
;AQYANGRRFACDTYGTMNDTKYALNALTHSWWTDRFYCYNDPDYMVFGKFTGNGEYPSGRTYTLHSPGENRARFTSVVTTGLCLLGDDFLNCTEEARVRAQSIVKNEEINRIGKIGKSFRPIVNDYWGTGQADAFMHRVADTLYVAAYHFTTSPTQKVFNLKYSDLGLAEGVVYTVHELWTDKKEMTDKTANILTLKVPRSDARVF
;
A
#
# COMPACT_ATOMS: atom_id res chain seq x y z
N ALA A 1 -21.98 -12.94 -3.22
CA ALA A 1 -22.31 -11.52 -3.23
C ALA A 1 -23.79 -11.16 -3.48
N GLN A 2 -24.73 -12.10 -3.26
CA GLN A 2 -26.15 -11.82 -3.48
C GLN A 2 -26.69 -10.74 -2.51
N TYR A 3 -26.09 -10.61 -1.32
CA TYR A 3 -26.56 -9.75 -0.24
C TYR A 3 -25.51 -8.74 0.29
N ALA A 4 -24.32 -8.75 -0.26
CA ALA A 4 -23.25 -7.85 0.18
C ALA A 4 -22.41 -7.35 -1.00
N ASN A 5 -22.12 -6.05 -1.02
CA ASN A 5 -21.30 -5.43 -2.06
C ASN A 5 -19.80 -5.43 -1.72
N GLY A 6 -19.46 -5.56 -0.45
CA GLY A 6 -18.09 -5.60 0.04
C GLY A 6 -17.90 -6.72 1.06
N ARG A 7 -16.68 -7.20 1.17
CA ARG A 7 -16.27 -8.14 2.21
C ARG A 7 -14.92 -7.75 2.78
N ARG A 8 -14.78 -7.84 4.06
CA ARG A 8 -13.49 -7.78 4.72
C ARG A 8 -12.74 -9.08 4.45
N PHE A 9 -11.53 -9.01 3.94
CA PHE A 9 -10.73 -10.19 3.61
C PHE A 9 -9.56 -10.42 4.58
N ALA A 10 -9.30 -9.47 5.49
CA ALA A 10 -8.32 -9.58 6.56
C ALA A 10 -8.96 -9.32 7.93
N CYS A 11 -8.27 -9.65 9.02
CA CYS A 11 -8.67 -9.27 10.38
C CYS A 11 -8.48 -7.77 10.61
N ASP A 12 -8.91 -7.30 11.80
CA ASP A 12 -8.71 -5.92 12.23
C ASP A 12 -7.25 -5.49 12.09
N THR A 13 -7.06 -4.28 11.58
CA THR A 13 -5.74 -3.69 11.38
C THR A 13 -5.61 -2.41 12.21
N TYR A 14 -4.48 -2.26 12.88
CA TYR A 14 -4.20 -1.13 13.76
C TYR A 14 -3.12 -0.19 13.21
N GLY A 15 -2.82 -0.28 11.93
CA GLY A 15 -1.93 0.64 11.21
C GLY A 15 -0.43 0.37 11.37
N THR A 16 -0.03 -0.67 12.08
CA THR A 16 1.39 -1.06 12.17
C THR A 16 1.87 -1.72 10.86
N MET A 17 3.18 -1.84 10.69
CA MET A 17 3.74 -2.55 9.55
C MET A 17 3.32 -4.04 9.53
N ASN A 18 3.18 -4.66 10.70
CA ASN A 18 2.71 -6.05 10.79
C ASN A 18 1.25 -6.20 10.36
N ASP A 19 0.39 -5.25 10.71
CA ASP A 19 -1.00 -5.25 10.27
C ASP A 19 -1.09 -5.06 8.74
N THR A 20 -0.29 -4.13 8.22
CA THR A 20 -0.17 -3.91 6.77
C THR A 20 0.30 -5.17 6.04
N LYS A 21 1.33 -5.82 6.59
CA LYS A 21 1.83 -7.10 6.09
C LYS A 21 0.76 -8.17 6.08
N TYR A 22 -0.01 -8.28 7.15
CA TYR A 22 -1.10 -9.25 7.26
C TYR A 22 -2.21 -9.01 6.22
N ALA A 23 -2.64 -7.76 6.06
CA ALA A 23 -3.63 -7.40 5.05
C ALA A 23 -3.15 -7.74 3.62
N LEU A 24 -1.89 -7.43 3.31
CA LEU A 24 -1.29 -7.72 2.01
C LEU A 24 -1.06 -9.23 1.77
N ASN A 25 -0.86 -10.02 2.84
CA ASN A 25 -0.89 -11.48 2.70
C ASN A 25 -2.25 -11.98 2.21
N ALA A 26 -3.33 -11.46 2.79
CA ALA A 26 -4.67 -11.78 2.32
C ALA A 26 -4.90 -11.31 0.87
N LEU A 27 -4.43 -10.11 0.50
CA LEU A 27 -4.50 -9.60 -0.87
C LEU A 27 -3.72 -10.50 -1.84
N THR A 28 -2.54 -10.99 -1.46
CA THR A 28 -1.71 -11.88 -2.29
C THR A 28 -2.51 -13.06 -2.84
N HIS A 29 -3.37 -13.64 -2.00
CA HIS A 29 -4.13 -14.84 -2.34
C HIS A 29 -5.57 -14.58 -2.79
N SER A 30 -6.09 -13.37 -2.59
CA SER A 30 -7.51 -13.05 -2.87
C SER A 30 -7.75 -11.82 -3.76
N TRP A 31 -6.72 -11.20 -4.33
CA TRP A 31 -6.84 -10.01 -5.21
C TRP A 31 -7.84 -10.22 -6.36
N TRP A 32 -7.89 -11.41 -6.94
CA TRP A 32 -8.73 -11.77 -8.07
C TRP A 32 -10.23 -11.82 -7.74
N THR A 33 -10.58 -11.86 -6.46
CA THR A 33 -11.99 -11.86 -6.02
C THR A 33 -12.65 -10.49 -6.10
N ASP A 34 -11.81 -9.43 -6.20
CA ASP A 34 -12.29 -8.07 -6.30
C ASP A 34 -13.18 -7.87 -7.53
N ARG A 35 -14.36 -7.31 -7.32
CA ARG A 35 -15.41 -7.09 -8.33
C ARG A 35 -15.92 -8.35 -9.04
N PHE A 36 -15.33 -9.51 -8.80
CA PHE A 36 -15.90 -10.77 -9.26
C PHE A 36 -17.02 -11.23 -8.33
N TYR A 37 -16.80 -11.14 -7.05
CA TYR A 37 -17.80 -11.43 -6.02
C TYR A 37 -18.30 -10.17 -5.29
N CYS A 38 -17.38 -9.31 -4.88
CA CYS A 38 -17.64 -8.09 -4.12
C CYS A 38 -16.38 -7.23 -4.11
N TYR A 39 -16.43 -6.03 -3.52
CA TYR A 39 -15.25 -5.24 -3.22
C TYR A 39 -14.45 -5.87 -2.08
N ASN A 40 -13.12 -5.90 -2.22
CA ASN A 40 -12.22 -6.30 -1.15
C ASN A 40 -12.06 -5.16 -0.16
N ASP A 41 -12.36 -5.40 1.10
CA ASP A 41 -12.22 -4.44 2.19
C ASP A 41 -10.95 -4.76 2.98
N PRO A 42 -9.91 -3.87 2.96
CA PRO A 42 -8.65 -4.07 3.67
C PRO A 42 -8.71 -3.61 5.12
N ASP A 43 -9.89 -3.29 5.65
CA ASP A 43 -10.06 -2.53 6.87
C ASP A 43 -9.64 -1.06 6.76
N TYR A 44 -9.93 -0.26 7.76
CA TYR A 44 -9.67 1.17 7.74
C TYR A 44 -8.19 1.53 7.88
N MET A 45 -7.83 2.68 7.34
CA MET A 45 -6.54 3.35 7.59
C MET A 45 -6.59 4.07 8.93
N VAL A 46 -5.58 3.88 9.77
CA VAL A 46 -5.34 4.67 10.98
C VAL A 46 -3.90 5.19 11.01
N PHE A 47 -3.72 6.40 11.53
CA PHE A 47 -2.40 7.04 11.66
C PHE A 47 -1.72 6.70 12.97
N GLY A 48 -2.51 6.36 13.97
CA GLY A 48 -2.03 5.99 15.30
C GLY A 48 -3.08 5.23 16.08
N LYS A 49 -2.86 5.06 17.36
CA LYS A 49 -3.78 4.36 18.26
C LYS A 49 -3.84 5.01 19.63
N PHE A 50 -5.01 4.91 20.26
CA PHE A 50 -5.17 5.21 21.68
C PHE A 50 -4.79 3.99 22.53
N THR A 51 -3.98 4.22 23.57
CA THR A 51 -3.54 3.20 24.51
C THR A 51 -3.82 3.66 25.94
N GLY A 52 -3.88 2.71 26.88
CA GLY A 52 -4.19 2.95 28.29
C GLY A 52 -5.56 2.41 28.70
N ASN A 53 -5.80 2.38 30.00
CA ASN A 53 -7.01 1.79 30.62
C ASN A 53 -8.04 2.83 31.08
N GLY A 54 -7.83 4.10 30.75
CA GLY A 54 -8.77 5.17 31.09
C GLY A 54 -9.97 5.25 30.17
N GLU A 55 -10.94 6.11 30.53
CA GLU A 55 -12.07 6.39 29.67
C GLU A 55 -11.63 7.05 28.37
N TYR A 56 -12.24 6.64 27.26
CA TYR A 56 -11.96 7.22 25.96
C TYR A 56 -12.65 8.60 25.81
N PRO A 57 -11.97 9.62 25.27
CA PRO A 57 -10.52 9.66 24.93
C PRO A 57 -9.64 10.11 26.11
N SER A 58 -10.21 10.70 27.18
CA SER A 58 -9.52 11.49 28.21
C SER A 58 -8.56 10.72 29.09
N GLY A 59 -8.76 9.43 29.26
CA GLY A 59 -7.87 8.58 30.05
C GLY A 59 -6.85 7.80 29.23
N ARG A 60 -6.67 8.13 27.94
CA ARG A 60 -5.81 7.39 27.01
C ARG A 60 -4.78 8.29 26.36
N THR A 61 -3.68 7.66 25.95
CA THR A 61 -2.60 8.32 25.21
C THR A 61 -2.68 7.94 23.75
N TYR A 62 -2.69 8.93 22.85
CA TYR A 62 -2.58 8.71 21.42
C TYR A 62 -1.10 8.51 21.04
N THR A 63 -0.82 7.37 20.38
CA THR A 63 0.51 7.04 19.88
C THR A 63 0.46 7.00 18.36
N LEU A 64 1.20 7.91 17.74
CA LEU A 64 1.31 8.01 16.27
C LEU A 64 2.27 6.94 15.75
N HIS A 65 1.90 6.26 14.66
CA HIS A 65 2.80 5.37 13.96
C HIS A 65 3.90 6.15 13.19
N SER A 66 4.93 5.45 12.75
CA SER A 66 5.99 6.06 11.96
C SER A 66 5.47 6.57 10.61
N PRO A 67 6.14 7.56 9.98
CA PRO A 67 5.75 8.04 8.65
C PRO A 67 5.74 6.94 7.58
N GLY A 68 6.68 6.00 7.66
CA GLY A 68 6.74 4.87 6.74
C GLY A 68 5.57 3.90 6.92
N GLU A 69 5.21 3.58 8.16
CA GLU A 69 4.03 2.75 8.46
C GLU A 69 2.75 3.40 7.94
N ASN A 70 2.60 4.71 8.15
CA ASN A 70 1.43 5.44 7.64
C ASN A 70 1.36 5.40 6.10
N ARG A 71 2.49 5.62 5.39
CA ARG A 71 2.53 5.49 3.92
C ARG A 71 2.24 4.06 3.48
N ALA A 72 2.86 3.06 4.12
CA ALA A 72 2.65 1.66 3.79
C ALA A 72 1.18 1.26 3.98
N ARG A 73 0.57 1.67 5.09
CA ARG A 73 -0.84 1.38 5.34
C ARG A 73 -1.75 2.08 4.33
N PHE A 74 -1.53 3.37 4.04
CA PHE A 74 -2.33 4.08 3.04
C PHE A 74 -2.15 3.47 1.64
N THR A 75 -0.91 3.14 1.26
CA THR A 75 -0.64 2.43 0.01
C THR A 75 -1.40 1.10 -0.05
N SER A 76 -1.44 0.33 1.06
CA SER A 76 -2.13 -0.96 1.08
C SER A 76 -3.64 -0.83 0.87
N VAL A 77 -4.28 0.20 1.41
CA VAL A 77 -5.72 0.40 1.20
C VAL A 77 -6.05 0.83 -0.22
N VAL A 78 -5.26 1.75 -0.81
CA VAL A 78 -5.48 2.17 -2.20
C VAL A 78 -5.19 1.06 -3.21
N THR A 79 -4.19 0.21 -2.96
CA THR A 79 -3.86 -0.94 -3.81
C THR A 79 -4.84 -2.10 -3.65
N THR A 80 -5.59 -2.14 -2.57
CA THR A 80 -6.72 -3.07 -2.41
C THR A 80 -7.96 -2.60 -3.16
N GLY A 81 -8.09 -1.29 -3.36
CA GLY A 81 -9.19 -0.69 -4.14
C GLY A 81 -10.33 -0.13 -3.31
N LEU A 82 -10.22 -0.10 -1.99
CA LEU A 82 -11.18 0.53 -1.07
C LEU A 82 -10.42 1.27 0.02
N CYS A 83 -10.68 2.57 0.19
CA CYS A 83 -10.03 3.39 1.20
C CYS A 83 -11.06 3.91 2.20
N LEU A 84 -10.92 3.49 3.47
CA LEU A 84 -11.68 3.97 4.62
C LEU A 84 -10.72 4.61 5.62
N LEU A 85 -11.10 5.76 6.19
CA LEU A 85 -10.35 6.42 7.25
C LEU A 85 -11.04 6.18 8.59
N GLY A 86 -10.30 5.69 9.58
CA GLY A 86 -10.83 5.28 10.87
C GLY A 86 -10.27 6.03 12.07
N ASP A 87 -9.47 7.08 11.88
CA ASP A 87 -8.93 7.87 12.98
C ASP A 87 -9.95 8.82 13.62
N ASP A 88 -9.81 9.01 14.90
CA ASP A 88 -10.46 10.09 15.63
C ASP A 88 -9.62 11.38 15.56
N PHE A 89 -9.82 12.13 14.48
CA PHE A 89 -9.09 13.38 14.24
C PHE A 89 -9.41 14.53 15.22
N LEU A 90 -10.46 14.40 16.01
CA LEU A 90 -10.79 15.39 17.06
C LEU A 90 -9.86 15.22 18.27
N ASN A 91 -9.57 14.00 18.65
CA ASN A 91 -8.84 13.66 19.87
C ASN A 91 -7.39 13.21 19.62
N CYS A 92 -6.96 13.06 18.38
CA CYS A 92 -5.57 12.73 18.05
C CYS A 92 -4.65 13.96 18.23
N THR A 93 -3.34 13.74 18.11
CA THR A 93 -2.35 14.81 18.19
C THR A 93 -2.35 15.69 16.94
N GLU A 94 -1.87 16.96 17.09
CA GLU A 94 -1.70 17.86 15.94
C GLU A 94 -0.75 17.26 14.89
N GLU A 95 0.32 16.60 15.32
CA GLU A 95 1.23 15.90 14.41
C GLU A 95 0.51 14.86 13.58
N ALA A 96 -0.43 14.11 14.17
CA ALA A 96 -1.24 13.12 13.45
C ALA A 96 -2.13 13.79 12.40
N ARG A 97 -2.76 14.91 12.70
CA ARG A 97 -3.58 15.70 11.75
C ARG A 97 -2.75 16.22 10.57
N VAL A 98 -1.60 16.82 10.85
CA VAL A 98 -0.69 17.33 9.81
C VAL A 98 -0.21 16.21 8.91
N ARG A 99 0.18 15.07 9.49
CA ARG A 99 0.62 13.90 8.73
C ARG A 99 -0.51 13.29 7.89
N ALA A 100 -1.71 13.17 8.46
CA ALA A 100 -2.87 12.71 7.73
C ALA A 100 -3.16 13.62 6.52
N GLN A 101 -3.14 14.92 6.70
CA GLN A 101 -3.34 15.87 5.60
C GLN A 101 -2.29 15.68 4.48
N SER A 102 -1.02 15.49 4.83
CA SER A 102 0.04 15.31 3.84
C SER A 102 -0.12 14.01 3.03
N ILE A 103 -0.61 12.95 3.66
CA ILE A 103 -0.83 11.64 3.02
C ILE A 103 -2.12 11.65 2.19
N VAL A 104 -3.25 12.03 2.78
CA VAL A 104 -4.54 11.96 2.09
C VAL A 104 -4.73 13.03 1.01
N LYS A 105 -3.90 14.07 0.98
CA LYS A 105 -3.90 15.07 -0.09
C LYS A 105 -2.96 14.73 -1.25
N ASN A 106 -2.22 13.62 -1.19
CA ASN A 106 -1.42 13.19 -2.33
C ASN A 106 -2.34 12.78 -3.49
N GLU A 107 -2.42 13.64 -4.52
CA GLU A 107 -3.34 13.48 -5.63
C GLU A 107 -3.02 12.26 -6.49
N GLU A 108 -1.73 11.94 -6.67
CA GLU A 108 -1.31 10.80 -7.49
C GLU A 108 -1.70 9.48 -6.82
N ILE A 109 -1.49 9.37 -5.51
CA ILE A 109 -1.92 8.19 -4.75
C ILE A 109 -3.45 8.09 -4.70
N ASN A 110 -4.16 9.21 -4.53
CA ASN A 110 -5.62 9.23 -4.56
C ASN A 110 -6.19 8.86 -5.93
N ARG A 111 -5.49 9.16 -7.01
CA ARG A 111 -5.87 8.73 -8.36
C ARG A 111 -5.90 7.19 -8.46
N ILE A 112 -4.94 6.51 -7.85
CA ILE A 112 -4.95 5.04 -7.73
C ILE A 112 -6.17 4.56 -6.93
N GLY A 113 -6.43 5.17 -5.78
CA GLY A 113 -7.61 4.85 -4.97
C GLY A 113 -8.93 4.99 -5.73
N LYS A 114 -9.03 5.99 -6.61
CA LYS A 114 -10.21 6.21 -7.47
C LYS A 114 -10.39 5.14 -8.55
N ILE A 115 -9.34 4.44 -8.97
CA ILE A 115 -9.45 3.29 -9.87
C ILE A 115 -10.31 2.21 -9.20
N GLY A 116 -10.17 2.08 -7.88
CA GLY A 116 -10.99 1.20 -7.05
C GLY A 116 -10.88 -0.27 -7.46
N LYS A 117 -9.69 -0.74 -7.82
CA LYS A 117 -9.39 -2.14 -8.18
C LYS A 117 -8.22 -2.67 -7.39
N SER A 118 -8.34 -3.91 -6.95
CA SER A 118 -7.23 -4.62 -6.31
C SER A 118 -6.07 -4.82 -7.28
N PHE A 119 -4.87 -4.52 -6.81
CA PHE A 119 -3.63 -4.83 -7.51
C PHE A 119 -3.35 -6.33 -7.42
N ARG A 120 -2.84 -6.91 -8.48
CA ARG A 120 -2.35 -8.29 -8.45
C ARG A 120 -0.92 -8.35 -7.94
N PRO A 121 -0.51 -9.42 -7.24
CA PRO A 121 0.89 -9.59 -6.87
C PRO A 121 1.77 -9.75 -8.13
N ILE A 122 2.96 -9.19 -8.08
CA ILE A 122 4.00 -9.47 -9.06
C ILE A 122 4.57 -10.84 -8.69
N VAL A 123 4.65 -11.71 -9.69
CA VAL A 123 4.99 -13.12 -9.47
C VAL A 123 6.39 -13.25 -8.89
N ASN A 124 6.42 -13.56 -7.62
CA ASN A 124 7.50 -14.27 -6.96
C ASN A 124 6.92 -15.59 -6.48
N ASP A 125 7.75 -16.53 -6.13
CA ASP A 125 7.33 -17.85 -5.64
C ASP A 125 6.62 -17.73 -4.28
N TYR A 126 5.34 -17.31 -4.31
CA TYR A 126 4.50 -17.20 -3.11
C TYR A 126 3.57 -18.40 -2.88
N TRP A 127 3.82 -19.52 -3.59
CA TRP A 127 3.16 -20.78 -3.35
C TRP A 127 3.61 -21.36 -1.99
N GLY A 128 2.64 -21.50 -1.10
CA GLY A 128 2.88 -22.02 0.25
C GLY A 128 2.78 -20.97 1.34
N THR A 129 3.87 -20.44 1.85
CA THR A 129 3.91 -19.47 2.95
C THR A 129 4.36 -18.08 2.52
N GLY A 130 4.64 -17.90 1.24
CA GLY A 130 5.15 -16.65 0.69
C GLY A 130 4.08 -15.59 0.61
N GLN A 131 4.42 -14.40 1.06
CA GLN A 131 3.63 -13.20 0.93
C GLN A 131 4.28 -12.31 -0.12
N ALA A 132 3.49 -11.78 -1.05
CA ALA A 132 3.98 -10.79 -1.99
C ALA A 132 4.29 -9.46 -1.26
N ASP A 133 5.36 -8.84 -1.68
CA ASP A 133 5.78 -7.52 -1.23
C ASP A 133 5.85 -6.49 -2.36
N ALA A 134 5.45 -6.91 -3.56
CA ALA A 134 5.24 -6.05 -4.71
C ALA A 134 3.94 -6.44 -5.44
N PHE A 135 3.16 -5.43 -5.80
CA PHE A 135 1.86 -5.58 -6.46
C PHE A 135 1.79 -4.63 -7.64
N MET A 136 1.02 -4.98 -8.66
CA MET A 136 0.87 -4.13 -9.83
C MET A 136 -0.57 -4.05 -10.34
N HIS A 137 -0.85 -2.96 -11.01
CA HIS A 137 -2.08 -2.76 -11.78
C HIS A 137 -1.80 -1.90 -13.01
N ARG A 138 -2.35 -2.31 -14.16
CA ARG A 138 -2.21 -1.55 -15.42
C ARG A 138 -3.50 -0.83 -15.76
N VAL A 139 -3.38 0.44 -16.11
CA VAL A 139 -4.47 1.26 -16.63
C VAL A 139 -3.98 1.92 -17.92
N ALA A 140 -4.54 1.54 -19.03
CA ALA A 140 -4.09 1.97 -20.36
C ALA A 140 -2.56 1.77 -20.51
N ASP A 141 -1.82 2.84 -20.80
CA ASP A 141 -0.37 2.81 -20.99
C ASP A 141 0.43 2.98 -19.70
N THR A 142 -0.24 3.13 -18.56
CA THR A 142 0.40 3.30 -17.26
C THR A 142 0.39 2.00 -16.48
N LEU A 143 1.56 1.60 -15.99
CA LEU A 143 1.74 0.50 -15.05
C LEU A 143 2.03 1.07 -13.66
N TYR A 144 1.18 0.79 -12.70
CA TYR A 144 1.42 1.10 -11.30
C TYR A 144 2.08 -0.09 -10.61
N VAL A 145 3.13 0.16 -9.84
CA VAL A 145 3.83 -0.83 -9.02
C VAL A 145 3.89 -0.32 -7.59
N ALA A 146 3.25 -1.04 -6.67
CA ALA A 146 3.34 -0.78 -5.23
C ALA A 146 4.30 -1.79 -4.61
N ALA A 147 5.36 -1.32 -3.96
CA ALA A 147 6.39 -2.13 -3.35
C ALA A 147 6.54 -1.80 -1.86
N TYR A 148 6.74 -2.84 -1.03
CA TYR A 148 6.71 -2.75 0.43
C TYR A 148 7.97 -3.33 1.04
N HIS A 149 8.48 -2.65 2.08
CA HIS A 149 9.57 -3.14 2.90
C HIS A 149 9.09 -3.31 4.35
N PHE A 150 8.72 -4.53 4.71
CA PHE A 150 8.06 -4.84 5.99
C PHE A 150 8.97 -4.87 7.21
N THR A 151 10.28 -4.76 7.04
CA THR A 151 11.23 -4.91 8.12
C THR A 151 11.79 -3.58 8.60
N THR A 152 12.26 -3.56 9.85
CA THR A 152 12.98 -2.45 10.46
C THR A 152 14.48 -2.50 10.17
N SER A 153 14.94 -3.41 9.30
CA SER A 153 16.34 -3.46 8.85
C SER A 153 16.81 -2.06 8.42
N PRO A 154 18.01 -1.63 8.79
CA PRO A 154 18.52 -0.31 8.45
C PRO A 154 18.74 -0.11 6.95
N THR A 155 18.85 -1.20 6.18
CA THR A 155 19.05 -1.15 4.74
C THR A 155 17.73 -0.98 3.99
N GLN A 156 17.76 -0.24 2.89
CA GLN A 156 16.64 -0.19 1.95
C GLN A 156 16.50 -1.56 1.26
N LYS A 157 15.27 -1.91 0.89
CA LYS A 157 15.00 -3.08 0.05
C LYS A 157 15.10 -2.71 -1.42
N VAL A 158 15.79 -3.53 -2.19
CA VAL A 158 15.92 -3.40 -3.64
C VAL A 158 15.07 -4.47 -4.31
N PHE A 159 14.19 -4.06 -5.20
CA PHE A 159 13.38 -4.93 -6.05
C PHE A 159 13.95 -4.90 -7.46
N ASN A 160 14.30 -6.06 -7.98
CA ASN A 160 14.72 -6.24 -9.36
C ASN A 160 13.63 -7.00 -10.11
N LEU A 161 12.75 -6.26 -10.79
CA LEU A 161 11.57 -6.78 -11.45
C LEU A 161 11.86 -6.94 -12.95
N LYS A 162 11.74 -8.16 -13.48
CA LYS A 162 11.93 -8.40 -14.91
C LYS A 162 10.82 -7.74 -15.71
N TYR A 163 11.16 -7.15 -16.85
CA TYR A 163 10.19 -6.56 -17.77
C TYR A 163 9.14 -7.57 -18.22
N SER A 164 9.53 -8.82 -18.44
CA SER A 164 8.61 -9.92 -18.77
C SER A 164 7.50 -10.10 -17.73
N ASP A 165 7.84 -10.01 -16.42
CA ASP A 165 6.88 -10.21 -15.32
C ASP A 165 5.91 -9.02 -15.19
N LEU A 166 6.37 -7.85 -15.63
CA LEU A 166 5.63 -6.59 -15.65
C LEU A 166 4.82 -6.38 -16.94
N GLY A 167 5.03 -7.19 -17.96
CA GLY A 167 4.47 -6.98 -19.30
C GLY A 167 5.00 -5.71 -19.96
N LEU A 168 6.27 -5.38 -19.70
CA LEU A 168 7.00 -4.30 -20.36
C LEU A 168 7.80 -4.82 -21.54
N ALA A 169 7.93 -4.04 -22.60
CA ALA A 169 8.71 -4.39 -23.78
C ALA A 169 10.19 -4.02 -23.58
N GLU A 170 11.07 -4.87 -24.04
CA GLU A 170 12.50 -4.55 -24.16
C GLU A 170 12.73 -3.52 -25.27
N GLY A 171 13.81 -2.76 -25.17
CA GLY A 171 14.16 -1.74 -26.16
C GLY A 171 13.33 -0.44 -26.07
N VAL A 172 12.46 -0.33 -25.08
CA VAL A 172 11.63 0.85 -24.84
C VAL A 172 12.14 1.60 -23.60
N VAL A 173 12.19 2.92 -23.68
CA VAL A 173 12.51 3.78 -22.54
C VAL A 173 11.21 4.12 -21.82
N TYR A 174 11.15 3.82 -20.53
CA TYR A 174 10.02 4.12 -19.66
C TYR A 174 10.37 5.26 -18.71
N THR A 175 9.39 6.11 -18.42
CA THR A 175 9.48 7.05 -17.31
C THR A 175 9.00 6.36 -16.05
N VAL A 176 9.85 6.27 -15.04
CA VAL A 176 9.53 5.76 -13.71
C VAL A 176 9.27 6.95 -12.80
N HIS A 177 8.05 7.04 -12.27
CA HIS A 177 7.60 8.14 -11.41
C HIS A 177 7.27 7.60 -10.02
N GLU A 178 8.07 7.95 -9.00
CA GLU A 178 7.80 7.61 -7.61
C GLU A 178 6.78 8.59 -7.02
N LEU A 179 5.59 8.12 -6.70
CA LEU A 179 4.42 8.96 -6.45
C LEU A 179 4.39 9.59 -5.05
N TRP A 180 5.14 9.07 -4.07
CA TRP A 180 5.23 9.65 -2.74
C TRP A 180 6.19 10.85 -2.67
N THR A 181 7.22 10.87 -3.50
CA THR A 181 8.26 11.90 -3.50
C THR A 181 8.28 12.75 -4.78
N ASP A 182 7.42 12.42 -5.75
CA ASP A 182 7.35 13.02 -7.09
C ASP A 182 8.67 12.91 -7.90
N LYS A 183 9.52 11.94 -7.54
CA LYS A 183 10.79 11.72 -8.23
C LYS A 183 10.55 10.98 -9.54
N LYS A 184 11.14 11.50 -10.63
CA LYS A 184 11.05 10.91 -11.97
C LYS A 184 12.44 10.51 -12.46
N GLU A 185 12.52 9.32 -13.04
CA GLU A 185 13.72 8.78 -13.67
C GLU A 185 13.33 8.12 -15.00
N MET A 186 14.28 8.00 -15.91
CA MET A 186 14.08 7.26 -17.16
C MET A 186 14.87 5.95 -17.10
N THR A 187 14.29 4.89 -17.62
CA THR A 187 15.02 3.62 -17.79
C THR A 187 15.98 3.70 -18.95
N ASP A 188 17.03 2.89 -18.89
CA ASP A 188 17.91 2.70 -20.05
C ASP A 188 17.17 1.89 -21.14
N LYS A 189 17.43 2.20 -22.42
CA LYS A 189 16.84 1.47 -23.56
C LYS A 189 17.24 -0.01 -23.59
N THR A 190 18.40 -0.34 -23.03
CA THR A 190 18.91 -1.72 -22.96
C THR A 190 18.45 -2.45 -21.70
N ALA A 191 17.74 -1.77 -20.79
CA ALA A 191 17.25 -2.38 -19.57
C ALA A 191 16.17 -3.45 -19.86
N ASN A 192 16.26 -4.56 -19.15
CA ASN A 192 15.24 -5.60 -19.09
C ASN A 192 14.79 -5.89 -17.66
N ILE A 193 15.29 -5.10 -16.70
CA ILE A 193 14.99 -5.15 -15.28
C ILE A 193 14.65 -3.74 -14.80
N LEU A 194 13.52 -3.61 -14.11
CA LEU A 194 13.16 -2.41 -13.37
C LEU A 194 13.68 -2.55 -11.94
N THR A 195 14.58 -1.67 -11.54
CA THR A 195 15.14 -1.64 -10.18
C THR A 195 14.44 -0.56 -9.36
N LEU A 196 13.73 -0.97 -8.30
CA LEU A 196 13.01 -0.08 -7.39
C LEU A 196 13.61 -0.17 -5.99
N LYS A 197 13.59 0.93 -5.24
CA LYS A 197 14.16 1.02 -3.89
C LYS A 197 13.10 1.49 -2.90
N VAL A 198 12.92 0.73 -1.81
CA VAL A 198 11.96 1.04 -0.75
C VAL A 198 12.70 1.18 0.58
N PRO A 199 12.55 2.32 1.29
CA PRO A 199 13.13 2.48 2.62
C PRO A 199 12.59 1.45 3.60
N ARG A 200 13.27 1.29 4.73
CA ARG A 200 12.84 0.40 5.82
C ARG A 200 11.45 0.79 6.35
N SER A 201 10.65 -0.20 6.71
CA SER A 201 9.31 -0.01 7.27
C SER A 201 8.49 1.02 6.49
N ASP A 202 8.41 0.87 5.18
CA ASP A 202 7.80 1.85 4.29
C ASP A 202 7.21 1.16 3.04
N ALA A 203 6.50 1.94 2.24
CA ALA A 203 6.07 1.57 0.90
C ALA A 203 6.36 2.68 -0.10
N ARG A 204 6.51 2.29 -1.37
CA ARG A 204 6.60 3.19 -2.51
C ARG A 204 5.65 2.75 -3.59
N VAL A 205 5.18 3.73 -4.36
CA VAL A 205 4.37 3.50 -5.56
C VAL A 205 5.05 4.19 -6.74
N PHE A 206 5.16 3.46 -7.82
CA PHE A 206 5.80 3.87 -9.06
C PHE A 206 4.83 3.74 -10.22
#